data_54e299fea8adc55c94f01f53baec32ab
#
_entry.id   54e299fea8adc55c94f01f53baec32ab
#
_cell.length_a   1.000
_cell.length_b   1.000
_cell.length_c   1.000
_cell.angle_alpha   90.00
_cell.angle_beta   90.00
_cell.angle_gamma   90.00
#
_symmetry.space_group_name_H-M   'P 1'
#
loop_
_entity.id
_entity.type
_entity.pdbx_description
1 polymer ?
#
loop_
_entity_poly.entity_id
_entity_poly.type
_entity_poly.pdbx_seq_one_letter_code
_entity_poly.pdbx_strand_id
1 'polypeptide(L)'
;MPRIGIIGGGQLAKMTAISAIKYGCDIVILEKAPKSPAENLATEIIYGDWDDPENLLELANNVDVVTLENEFVDANSLKVLEDNGHSLYPSSTTIDLVQDKLNQKKTLEDAGIPVVAFTAIESHVEITHHAKNLGWPVILKARRNAYDGKGNSTLHSEDDIASAWEKLNGENKKLYIEGFCNFKSELAVMITRDLNGKIITYPVVESIQKNHICHIVR
;
A
#
# COMPACT_ATOMS: atom_id res chain seq x y z
N MET A 1 17.09 22.40 -11.81
CA MET A 1 16.49 21.12 -12.23
C MET A 1 15.40 20.79 -11.23
N PRO A 2 14.32 20.13 -11.64
CA PRO A 2 13.29 19.71 -10.67
C PRO A 2 13.91 18.76 -9.64
N ARG A 3 13.56 18.96 -8.37
CA ARG A 3 14.02 18.11 -7.27
C ARG A 3 12.87 17.27 -6.74
N ILE A 4 13.05 15.97 -6.67
CA ILE A 4 12.06 15.01 -6.19
C ILE A 4 12.53 14.44 -4.86
N GLY A 5 11.71 14.62 -3.82
CA GLY A 5 11.88 13.98 -2.53
C GLY A 5 11.24 12.59 -2.53
N ILE A 6 11.96 11.59 -2.09
CA ILE A 6 11.43 10.23 -1.94
C ILE A 6 11.53 9.81 -0.48
N ILE A 7 10.40 9.47 0.13
CA ILE A 7 10.34 8.92 1.47
C ILE A 7 10.55 7.40 1.37
N GLY A 8 11.66 6.93 1.94
CA GLY A 8 12.17 5.57 1.81
C GLY A 8 13.18 5.44 0.67
N GLY A 9 14.27 4.73 0.92
CA GLY A 9 15.39 4.54 -0.01
C GLY A 9 15.52 3.12 -0.57
N GLY A 10 14.48 2.32 -0.54
CA GLY A 10 14.50 0.92 -0.94
C GLY A 10 14.55 0.67 -2.45
N GLN A 11 14.15 -0.52 -2.86
CA GLN A 11 14.25 -0.95 -4.25
C GLN A 11 13.33 -0.17 -5.19
N LEU A 12 12.12 0.19 -4.75
CA LEU A 12 11.19 0.97 -5.58
C LEU A 12 11.65 2.41 -5.72
N ALA A 13 12.20 3.01 -4.65
CA ALA A 13 12.85 4.32 -4.71
C ALA A 13 14.00 4.32 -5.72
N LYS A 14 14.82 3.26 -5.75
CA LYS A 14 15.90 3.10 -6.72
C LYS A 14 15.37 3.09 -8.15
N MET A 15 14.31 2.35 -8.45
CA MET A 15 13.71 2.28 -9.79
C MET A 15 13.10 3.62 -10.19
N THR A 16 12.45 4.31 -9.26
CA THR A 16 11.90 5.65 -9.46
C THR A 16 13.00 6.65 -9.74
N ALA A 17 14.07 6.65 -8.95
CA ALA A 17 15.24 7.53 -9.14
C ALA A 17 15.90 7.33 -10.51
N ILE A 18 16.12 6.08 -10.94
CA ILE A 18 16.67 5.78 -12.28
C ILE A 18 15.79 6.40 -13.38
N SER A 19 14.49 6.34 -13.22
CA SER A 19 13.56 6.90 -14.22
C SER A 19 13.57 8.43 -14.20
N ALA A 20 13.54 9.05 -13.02
CA ALA A 20 13.50 10.50 -12.84
C ALA A 20 14.79 11.18 -13.31
N ILE A 21 15.97 10.59 -13.06
CA ILE A 21 17.28 11.09 -13.50
C ILE A 21 17.35 11.19 -15.03
N LYS A 22 16.73 10.27 -15.78
CA LYS A 22 16.65 10.34 -17.25
C LYS A 22 15.93 11.59 -17.76
N TYR A 23 15.06 12.17 -16.95
CA TYR A 23 14.36 13.42 -17.24
C TYR A 23 15.06 14.65 -16.63
N GLY A 24 16.25 14.49 -16.08
CA GLY A 24 17.03 15.57 -15.50
C GLY A 24 16.58 16.02 -14.11
N CYS A 25 15.93 15.14 -13.35
CA CYS A 25 15.55 15.44 -11.97
C CYS A 25 16.69 15.10 -11.00
N ASP A 26 16.86 15.95 -9.98
CA ASP A 26 17.65 15.63 -8.80
C ASP A 26 16.79 14.83 -7.79
N ILE A 27 17.43 13.93 -7.05
CA ILE A 27 16.74 13.06 -6.09
C ILE A 27 17.25 13.36 -4.67
N VAL A 28 16.32 13.63 -3.77
CA VAL A 28 16.58 13.71 -2.33
C VAL A 28 15.84 12.58 -1.63
N ILE A 29 16.51 11.84 -0.78
CA ILE A 29 15.92 10.68 -0.09
C ILE A 29 15.88 10.94 1.41
N LEU A 30 14.73 10.68 2.04
CA LEU A 30 14.61 10.54 3.49
C LEU A 30 14.65 9.04 3.84
N GLU A 31 15.65 8.62 4.60
CA GLU A 31 15.83 7.22 4.97
C GLU A 31 16.27 7.05 6.43
N LYS A 32 15.79 5.97 7.08
CA LYS A 32 16.08 5.69 8.50
C LYS A 32 17.54 5.28 8.73
N ALA A 33 18.18 4.66 7.74
CA ALA A 33 19.52 4.11 7.91
C ALA A 33 20.34 4.15 6.61
N PRO A 34 21.67 4.23 6.70
CA PRO A 34 22.56 4.19 5.54
C PRO A 34 22.54 2.84 4.82
N LYS A 35 23.07 2.83 3.60
CA LYS A 35 23.20 1.68 2.71
C LYS A 35 21.88 1.20 2.10
N SER A 36 20.91 2.10 1.94
CA SER A 36 19.70 1.81 1.21
C SER A 36 19.96 1.57 -0.28
N PRO A 37 19.13 0.79 -0.97
CA PRO A 37 19.29 0.47 -2.40
C PRO A 37 19.38 1.70 -3.33
N ALA A 38 18.70 2.80 -2.99
CA ALA A 38 18.66 4.02 -3.79
C ALA A 38 19.76 5.05 -3.44
N GLU A 39 20.49 4.83 -2.34
CA GLU A 39 21.46 5.79 -1.78
C GLU A 39 22.44 6.37 -2.83
N ASN A 40 23.00 5.52 -3.66
CA ASN A 40 24.00 5.93 -4.68
C ASN A 40 23.42 6.73 -5.85
N LEU A 41 22.10 6.89 -5.92
CA LEU A 41 21.39 7.66 -6.96
C LEU A 41 20.89 9.00 -6.42
N ALA A 42 20.92 9.19 -5.11
CA ALA A 42 20.49 10.42 -4.49
C ALA A 42 21.55 11.51 -4.62
N THR A 43 21.11 12.72 -4.92
CA THR A 43 21.93 13.94 -4.85
C THR A 43 22.17 14.35 -3.40
N GLU A 44 21.19 14.02 -2.54
CA GLU A 44 21.21 14.34 -1.11
C GLU A 44 20.42 13.27 -0.34
N ILE A 45 20.87 12.96 0.88
CA ILE A 45 20.18 12.02 1.76
C ILE A 45 20.00 12.68 3.12
N ILE A 46 18.77 12.64 3.59
CA ILE A 46 18.39 13.04 4.95
C ILE A 46 18.20 11.74 5.74
N TYR A 47 18.95 11.58 6.82
CA TYR A 47 18.79 10.42 7.69
C TYR A 47 17.88 10.78 8.87
N GLY A 48 16.72 10.11 8.92
CA GLY A 48 15.73 10.34 9.97
C GLY A 48 14.55 9.39 9.87
N ASP A 49 13.69 9.42 10.89
CA ASP A 49 12.46 8.66 10.87
C ASP A 49 11.45 9.36 9.94
N TRP A 50 10.91 8.63 8.98
CA TRP A 50 9.90 9.18 8.05
C TRP A 50 8.51 9.36 8.67
N ASP A 51 8.29 8.90 9.91
CA ASP A 51 7.07 9.20 10.68
C ASP A 51 7.24 10.44 11.56
N ASP A 52 8.45 11.03 11.61
CA ASP A 52 8.74 12.29 12.31
C ASP A 52 8.44 13.48 11.38
N PRO A 53 7.47 14.36 11.76
CA PRO A 53 7.13 15.54 11.00
C PRO A 53 8.29 16.49 10.70
N GLU A 54 9.29 16.60 11.59
CA GLU A 54 10.44 17.47 11.38
C GLU A 54 11.29 16.98 10.21
N ASN A 55 11.56 15.68 10.14
CA ASN A 55 12.31 15.08 9.04
C ASN A 55 11.55 15.16 7.71
N LEU A 56 10.23 14.99 7.75
CA LEU A 56 9.38 15.14 6.57
C LEU A 56 9.40 16.58 6.03
N LEU A 57 9.33 17.58 6.92
CA LEU A 57 9.41 18.99 6.55
C LEU A 57 10.81 19.36 6.05
N GLU A 58 11.87 18.81 6.64
CA GLU A 58 13.24 18.99 6.14
C GLU A 58 13.35 18.48 4.69
N LEU A 59 12.84 17.29 4.39
CA LEU A 59 12.79 16.78 3.02
C LEU A 59 12.02 17.72 2.11
N ALA A 60 10.80 18.10 2.51
CA ALA A 60 9.88 18.87 1.67
C ALA A 60 10.39 20.29 1.36
N ASN A 61 11.10 20.92 2.30
CA ASN A 61 11.72 22.24 2.12
C ASN A 61 12.87 22.21 1.09
N ASN A 62 13.43 21.05 0.80
CA ASN A 62 14.57 20.87 -0.11
C ASN A 62 14.18 20.41 -1.50
N VAL A 63 12.88 20.22 -1.79
CA VAL A 63 12.40 19.64 -3.06
C VAL A 63 11.16 20.33 -3.61
N ASP A 64 10.87 20.11 -4.89
CA ASP A 64 9.67 20.68 -5.53
C ASP A 64 8.43 19.79 -5.31
N VAL A 65 8.65 18.47 -5.11
CA VAL A 65 7.58 17.48 -4.92
C VAL A 65 8.08 16.34 -4.07
N VAL A 66 7.21 15.82 -3.21
CA VAL A 66 7.48 14.64 -2.38
C VAL A 66 6.66 13.46 -2.89
N THR A 67 7.27 12.28 -2.93
CA THR A 67 6.62 11.00 -3.18
C THR A 67 7.09 9.95 -2.19
N LEU A 68 6.46 8.77 -2.21
CA LEU A 68 6.78 7.66 -1.32
C LEU A 68 7.26 6.46 -2.11
N GLU A 69 8.12 5.66 -1.50
CA GLU A 69 8.49 4.36 -2.01
C GLU A 69 7.42 3.30 -1.74
N ASN A 70 6.82 3.38 -0.56
CA ASN A 70 5.85 2.40 -0.05
C ASN A 70 4.75 3.09 0.77
N GLU A 71 3.73 2.33 1.13
CA GLU A 71 2.54 2.81 1.86
C GLU A 71 2.66 2.70 3.39
N PHE A 72 3.85 2.47 3.97
CA PHE A 72 3.97 2.22 5.41
C PHE A 72 4.19 3.48 6.25
N VAL A 73 4.38 4.63 5.63
CA VAL A 73 4.50 5.93 6.32
C VAL A 73 3.15 6.32 6.90
N ASP A 74 3.11 6.79 8.16
CA ASP A 74 1.86 7.22 8.78
C ASP A 74 1.21 8.37 7.99
N ALA A 75 -0.04 8.17 7.59
CA ALA A 75 -0.78 9.16 6.80
C ALA A 75 -1.00 10.49 7.56
N ASN A 76 -1.10 10.46 8.91
CA ASN A 76 -1.22 11.67 9.70
C ASN A 76 0.10 12.47 9.70
N SER A 77 1.25 11.79 9.74
CA SER A 77 2.56 12.45 9.62
C SER A 77 2.72 13.07 8.23
N LEU A 78 2.29 12.37 7.17
CA LEU A 78 2.30 12.90 5.80
C LEU A 78 1.42 14.14 5.62
N LYS A 79 0.30 14.22 6.34
CA LYS A 79 -0.61 15.36 6.26
C LYS A 79 0.06 16.68 6.63
N VAL A 80 1.08 16.65 7.48
CA VAL A 80 1.86 17.84 7.85
C VAL A 80 2.48 18.50 6.62
N LEU A 81 2.90 17.76 5.61
CA LEU A 81 3.44 18.31 4.37
C LEU A 81 2.39 19.13 3.62
N GLU A 82 1.19 18.59 3.45
CA GLU A 82 0.08 19.25 2.75
C GLU A 82 -0.41 20.48 3.53
N ASP A 83 -0.50 20.38 4.87
CA ASP A 83 -0.91 21.50 5.75
C ASP A 83 0.11 22.65 5.70
N ASN A 84 1.37 22.39 5.37
CA ASN A 84 2.42 23.40 5.16
C ASN A 84 2.60 23.81 3.68
N GLY A 85 1.71 23.39 2.80
CA GLY A 85 1.68 23.82 1.39
C GLY A 85 2.64 23.07 0.46
N HIS A 86 3.25 21.98 0.91
CA HIS A 86 4.12 21.16 0.07
C HIS A 86 3.33 20.21 -0.82
N SER A 87 3.88 19.95 -2.00
CA SER A 87 3.30 18.99 -2.96
C SER A 87 3.64 17.56 -2.60
N LEU A 88 2.64 16.77 -2.23
CA LEU A 88 2.77 15.34 -1.91
C LEU A 88 1.94 14.49 -2.88
N TYR A 89 2.56 13.51 -3.54
CA TYR A 89 1.89 12.57 -4.43
C TYR A 89 2.39 11.13 -4.22
N PRO A 90 1.49 10.19 -3.91
CA PRO A 90 0.04 10.36 -3.65
C PRO A 90 -0.24 11.17 -2.38
N SER A 91 -1.45 11.76 -2.28
CA SER A 91 -1.85 12.54 -1.11
C SER A 91 -1.92 11.69 0.16
N SER A 92 -1.81 12.35 1.34
CA SER A 92 -1.96 11.70 2.64
C SER A 92 -3.30 10.96 2.76
N THR A 93 -4.38 11.56 2.23
CA THR A 93 -5.72 10.94 2.18
C THR A 93 -5.73 9.67 1.34
N THR A 94 -5.02 9.65 0.21
CA THR A 94 -4.90 8.45 -0.62
C THR A 94 -4.14 7.35 0.12
N ILE A 95 -3.06 7.72 0.82
CA ILE A 95 -2.27 6.76 1.61
C ILE A 95 -3.10 6.17 2.75
N ASP A 96 -3.84 6.98 3.52
CA ASP A 96 -4.72 6.46 4.58
C ASP A 96 -5.76 5.47 4.03
N LEU A 97 -6.33 5.80 2.86
CA LEU A 97 -7.30 4.93 2.21
C LEU A 97 -6.71 3.57 1.82
N VAL A 98 -5.53 3.55 1.19
CA VAL A 98 -4.94 2.30 0.69
C VAL A 98 -4.29 1.46 1.79
N GLN A 99 -3.90 2.08 2.90
CA GLN A 99 -3.34 1.38 4.05
C GLN A 99 -4.34 0.45 4.72
N ASP A 100 -5.62 0.79 4.73
CA ASP A 100 -6.68 -0.03 5.34
C ASP A 100 -7.51 -0.74 4.27
N LYS A 101 -7.25 -2.04 4.09
CA LYS A 101 -7.89 -2.85 3.05
C LYS A 101 -9.41 -2.95 3.18
N LEU A 102 -9.96 -2.83 4.40
CA LEU A 102 -11.40 -2.80 4.60
C LEU A 102 -11.99 -1.46 4.13
N ASN A 103 -11.34 -0.33 4.46
CA ASN A 103 -11.77 0.99 4.00
C ASN A 103 -11.65 1.10 2.49
N GLN A 104 -10.57 0.57 1.89
CA GLN A 104 -10.41 0.50 0.44
C GLN A 104 -11.57 -0.24 -0.23
N LYS A 105 -11.98 -1.41 0.31
CA LYS A 105 -13.11 -2.17 -0.20
C LYS A 105 -14.44 -1.41 -0.08
N LYS A 106 -14.69 -0.79 1.07
CA LYS A 106 -15.88 0.05 1.26
C LYS A 106 -15.95 1.18 0.25
N THR A 107 -14.84 1.88 0.03
CA THR A 107 -14.77 2.97 -0.95
C THR A 107 -15.05 2.49 -2.37
N LEU A 108 -14.55 1.30 -2.75
CA LEU A 108 -14.85 0.70 -4.06
C LEU A 108 -16.33 0.32 -4.18
N GLU A 109 -16.90 -0.28 -3.14
CA GLU A 109 -18.32 -0.64 -3.09
C GLU A 109 -19.22 0.60 -3.19
N ASP A 110 -18.93 1.64 -2.41
CA ASP A 110 -19.65 2.93 -2.44
C ASP A 110 -19.56 3.62 -3.80
N ALA A 111 -18.47 3.42 -4.52
CA ALA A 111 -18.29 3.88 -5.91
C ALA A 111 -18.98 2.98 -6.95
N GLY A 112 -19.69 1.92 -6.54
CA GLY A 112 -20.37 1.00 -7.43
C GLY A 112 -19.45 0.02 -8.16
N ILE A 113 -18.19 -0.11 -7.73
CA ILE A 113 -17.23 -1.06 -8.30
C ILE A 113 -17.48 -2.43 -7.67
N PRO A 114 -17.65 -3.50 -8.47
CA PRO A 114 -17.88 -4.84 -7.93
C PRO A 114 -16.72 -5.31 -7.07
N VAL A 115 -17.01 -5.71 -5.85
CA VAL A 115 -16.08 -6.34 -4.91
C VAL A 115 -16.70 -7.62 -4.37
N VAL A 116 -15.88 -8.60 -3.97
CA VAL A 116 -16.38 -9.76 -3.24
C VAL A 116 -16.96 -9.29 -1.90
N ALA A 117 -18.04 -9.93 -1.46
CA ALA A 117 -18.68 -9.59 -0.18
C ALA A 117 -17.70 -9.73 0.98
N PHE A 118 -17.71 -8.79 1.90
CA PHE A 118 -16.76 -8.69 3.00
C PHE A 118 -17.42 -8.11 4.26
N THR A 119 -16.81 -8.34 5.41
CA THR A 119 -17.22 -7.70 6.67
C THR A 119 -16.06 -7.60 7.65
N ALA A 120 -16.11 -6.58 8.53
CA ALA A 120 -15.15 -6.44 9.63
C ALA A 120 -15.33 -7.59 10.62
N ILE A 121 -14.26 -7.99 11.31
CA ILE A 121 -14.26 -8.99 12.37
C ILE A 121 -13.63 -8.37 13.61
N GLU A 122 -14.38 -8.35 14.71
CA GLU A 122 -13.93 -7.85 16.00
C GLU A 122 -13.44 -9.00 16.90
N SER A 123 -13.97 -10.22 16.69
CA SER A 123 -13.56 -11.41 17.44
C SER A 123 -13.63 -12.67 16.61
N HIS A 124 -12.87 -13.70 16.99
CA HIS A 124 -12.88 -14.99 16.30
C HIS A 124 -14.24 -15.70 16.36
N VAL A 125 -15.06 -15.41 17.37
CA VAL A 125 -16.39 -16.02 17.56
C VAL A 125 -17.36 -15.61 16.44
N GLU A 126 -17.18 -14.42 15.86
CA GLU A 126 -18.06 -13.93 14.78
C GLU A 126 -17.77 -14.58 13.44
N ILE A 127 -16.56 -15.14 13.25
CA ILE A 127 -16.10 -15.67 11.97
C ILE A 127 -17.05 -16.74 11.44
N THR A 128 -17.48 -17.69 12.29
CA THR A 128 -18.42 -18.75 11.90
C THR A 128 -19.73 -18.20 11.35
N HIS A 129 -20.30 -17.19 12.02
CA HIS A 129 -21.55 -16.58 11.58
C HIS A 129 -21.40 -15.92 10.21
N HIS A 130 -20.35 -15.12 10.03
CA HIS A 130 -20.10 -14.43 8.76
C HIS A 130 -19.73 -15.38 7.64
N ALA A 131 -18.94 -16.41 7.92
CA ALA A 131 -18.55 -17.41 6.92
C ALA A 131 -19.76 -18.23 6.44
N LYS A 132 -20.74 -18.52 7.30
CA LYS A 132 -21.99 -19.18 6.86
C LYS A 132 -22.80 -18.33 5.88
N ASN A 133 -22.76 -17.00 6.04
CA ASN A 133 -23.46 -16.09 5.13
C ASN A 133 -22.71 -15.87 3.81
N LEU A 134 -21.37 -15.85 3.85
CA LEU A 134 -20.50 -15.67 2.67
C LEU A 134 -20.36 -16.96 1.85
N GLY A 135 -20.50 -18.13 2.49
CA GLY A 135 -20.20 -19.44 1.91
C GLY A 135 -18.70 -19.81 2.02
N TRP A 136 -18.42 -21.01 2.56
CA TRP A 136 -17.06 -21.56 2.62
C TRP A 136 -16.53 -21.92 1.22
N PRO A 137 -15.23 -21.78 0.95
CA PRO A 137 -14.21 -21.19 1.80
C PRO A 137 -14.31 -19.66 1.88
N VAL A 138 -13.72 -19.08 2.92
CA VAL A 138 -13.60 -17.64 3.11
C VAL A 138 -12.15 -17.26 3.35
N ILE A 139 -11.81 -15.97 3.20
CA ILE A 139 -10.47 -15.48 3.47
C ILE A 139 -10.49 -14.49 4.63
N LEU A 140 -9.76 -14.81 5.70
CA LEU A 140 -9.50 -13.91 6.81
C LEU A 140 -8.26 -13.08 6.52
N LYS A 141 -8.34 -11.76 6.67
CA LYS A 141 -7.29 -10.82 6.27
C LYS A 141 -7.02 -9.76 7.33
N ALA A 142 -5.76 -9.40 7.49
CA ALA A 142 -5.39 -8.22 8.25
C ALA A 142 -5.73 -6.95 7.45
N ARG A 143 -6.30 -5.95 8.14
CA ARG A 143 -6.69 -4.69 7.50
C ARG A 143 -5.49 -3.86 7.08
N ARG A 144 -4.44 -3.80 7.92
CA ARG A 144 -3.23 -2.99 7.71
C ARG A 144 -1.97 -3.85 7.80
N ASN A 145 -0.86 -3.36 7.24
CA ASN A 145 0.47 -3.96 7.35
C ASN A 145 0.51 -5.42 6.87
N ALA A 146 -0.14 -5.69 5.74
CA ALA A 146 -0.24 -7.01 5.13
C ALA A 146 0.32 -6.99 3.71
N TYR A 147 1.42 -7.70 3.48
CA TYR A 147 2.14 -7.81 2.22
C TYR A 147 2.63 -9.24 1.99
N ASP A 148 2.95 -9.59 0.75
CA ASP A 148 3.55 -10.88 0.34
C ASP A 148 2.85 -12.11 0.93
N GLY A 149 1.51 -12.09 0.98
CA GLY A 149 0.71 -13.21 1.50
C GLY A 149 0.73 -13.42 3.01
N LYS A 150 1.51 -12.62 3.78
CA LYS A 150 1.62 -12.76 5.24
C LYS A 150 0.41 -12.26 6.01
N GLY A 151 -0.45 -11.51 5.36
CA GLY A 151 -1.63 -10.89 5.98
C GLY A 151 -2.95 -11.57 5.67
N ASN A 152 -2.97 -12.83 5.20
CA ASN A 152 -4.19 -13.55 4.90
C ASN A 152 -4.14 -15.03 5.29
N SER A 153 -5.32 -15.63 5.46
CA SER A 153 -5.49 -17.06 5.67
C SER A 153 -6.82 -17.51 5.06
N THR A 154 -6.79 -18.55 4.23
CA THR A 154 -8.00 -19.18 3.70
C THR A 154 -8.54 -20.14 4.73
N LEU A 155 -9.83 -20.04 5.04
CA LEU A 155 -10.56 -20.89 5.95
C LEU A 155 -11.52 -21.78 5.13
N HIS A 156 -11.35 -23.08 5.20
CA HIS A 156 -12.22 -24.05 4.51
C HIS A 156 -13.37 -24.52 5.39
N SER A 157 -13.19 -24.45 6.73
CA SER A 157 -14.18 -24.82 7.73
C SER A 157 -13.98 -24.05 9.05
N GLU A 158 -14.84 -24.30 10.01
CA GLU A 158 -14.74 -23.74 11.36
C GLU A 158 -13.45 -24.19 12.08
N ASP A 159 -12.91 -25.36 11.74
CA ASP A 159 -11.70 -25.91 12.35
C ASP A 159 -10.44 -25.07 12.06
N ASP A 160 -10.45 -24.31 10.96
CA ASP A 160 -9.33 -23.46 10.57
C ASP A 160 -9.27 -22.13 11.34
N ILE A 161 -10.35 -21.75 12.03
CA ILE A 161 -10.51 -20.41 12.62
C ILE A 161 -9.42 -20.14 13.65
N ALA A 162 -9.23 -21.02 14.61
CA ALA A 162 -8.29 -20.81 15.72
C ALA A 162 -6.86 -20.59 15.21
N SER A 163 -6.40 -21.45 14.30
CA SER A 163 -5.05 -21.37 13.73
C SER A 163 -4.84 -20.11 12.88
N ALA A 164 -5.86 -19.71 12.11
CA ALA A 164 -5.81 -18.51 11.29
C ALA A 164 -5.82 -17.24 12.14
N TRP A 165 -6.64 -17.20 13.20
CA TRP A 165 -6.68 -16.09 14.16
C TRP A 165 -5.34 -15.86 14.84
N GLU A 166 -4.71 -16.93 15.32
CA GLU A 166 -3.37 -16.89 15.91
C GLU A 166 -2.31 -16.44 14.89
N LYS A 167 -2.31 -17.06 13.69
CA LYS A 167 -1.38 -16.72 12.60
C LYS A 167 -1.43 -15.23 12.25
N LEU A 168 -2.62 -14.64 12.20
CA LEU A 168 -2.82 -13.23 11.84
C LEU A 168 -2.72 -12.29 13.04
N ASN A 169 -2.48 -12.82 14.25
CA ASN A 169 -2.43 -12.05 15.50
C ASN A 169 -3.74 -11.24 15.74
N GLY A 170 -4.86 -11.94 15.61
CA GLY A 170 -6.19 -11.35 15.69
C GLY A 170 -6.52 -10.67 17.01
N GLU A 171 -5.85 -11.05 18.11
CA GLU A 171 -5.98 -10.38 19.42
C GLU A 171 -5.48 -8.92 19.41
N ASN A 172 -4.50 -8.61 18.53
CA ASN A 172 -3.83 -7.32 18.49
C ASN A 172 -4.02 -6.57 17.17
N LYS A 173 -4.56 -7.23 16.14
CA LYS A 173 -4.75 -6.65 14.80
C LYS A 173 -6.22 -6.62 14.42
N LYS A 174 -6.65 -5.53 13.80
CA LYS A 174 -7.96 -5.47 13.17
C LYS A 174 -7.98 -6.36 11.94
N LEU A 175 -8.95 -7.26 11.88
CA LEU A 175 -9.15 -8.19 10.77
C LEU A 175 -10.46 -7.90 10.05
N TYR A 176 -10.61 -8.50 8.87
CA TYR A 176 -11.85 -8.60 8.14
C TYR A 176 -11.90 -9.94 7.40
N ILE A 177 -13.09 -10.36 7.04
CA ILE A 177 -13.35 -11.58 6.28
C ILE A 177 -13.96 -11.23 4.93
N GLU A 178 -13.62 -11.97 3.89
CA GLU A 178 -14.21 -11.84 2.57
C GLU A 178 -14.51 -13.21 1.96
N GLY A 179 -15.46 -13.23 1.03
CA GLY A 179 -15.77 -14.43 0.24
C GLY A 179 -14.59 -14.85 -0.63
N PHE A 180 -14.47 -16.15 -0.89
CA PHE A 180 -13.46 -16.67 -1.80
C PHE A 180 -13.85 -16.39 -3.25
N CYS A 181 -12.96 -15.74 -3.99
CA CYS A 181 -13.14 -15.50 -5.42
C CYS A 181 -12.40 -16.55 -6.23
N ASN A 182 -13.12 -17.41 -6.94
CA ASN A 182 -12.53 -18.38 -7.86
C ASN A 182 -12.29 -17.74 -9.23
N PHE A 183 -11.26 -16.88 -9.33
CA PHE A 183 -10.92 -16.18 -10.55
C PHE A 183 -10.10 -17.04 -11.53
N LYS A 184 -10.18 -16.73 -12.82
CA LYS A 184 -9.39 -17.40 -13.87
C LYS A 184 -7.99 -16.84 -13.98
N SER A 185 -7.87 -15.53 -13.83
CA SER A 185 -6.61 -14.81 -13.90
C SER A 185 -6.68 -13.55 -13.05
N GLU A 186 -5.51 -13.10 -12.62
CA GLU A 186 -5.32 -11.83 -11.91
C GLU A 186 -4.80 -10.81 -12.91
N LEU A 187 -5.48 -9.68 -13.01
CA LEU A 187 -5.13 -8.61 -13.95
C LEU A 187 -4.67 -7.38 -13.18
N ALA A 188 -3.72 -6.66 -13.78
CA ALA A 188 -3.26 -5.39 -13.26
C ALA A 188 -3.25 -4.33 -14.36
N VAL A 189 -3.51 -3.08 -13.99
CA VAL A 189 -3.39 -1.92 -14.86
C VAL A 189 -2.81 -0.76 -14.06
N MET A 190 -1.83 -0.05 -14.64
CA MET A 190 -1.35 1.19 -14.07
C MET A 190 -2.10 2.37 -14.68
N ILE A 191 -2.42 3.34 -13.84
CA ILE A 191 -3.14 4.54 -14.22
C ILE A 191 -2.38 5.74 -13.68
N THR A 192 -2.16 6.74 -14.54
CA THR A 192 -1.63 8.04 -14.13
C THR A 192 -2.70 9.09 -14.33
N ARG A 193 -2.93 9.91 -13.30
CA ARG A 193 -3.83 11.06 -13.35
C ARG A 193 -3.05 12.33 -13.04
N ASP A 194 -3.09 13.32 -13.91
CA ASP A 194 -2.45 14.61 -13.68
C ASP A 194 -3.34 15.54 -12.82
N LEU A 195 -2.78 16.70 -12.43
CA LEU A 195 -3.48 17.70 -11.61
C LEU A 195 -4.69 18.32 -12.31
N ASN A 196 -4.76 18.25 -13.64
CA ASN A 196 -5.90 18.74 -14.43
C ASN A 196 -6.98 17.67 -14.62
N GLY A 197 -6.78 16.48 -14.02
CA GLY A 197 -7.71 15.37 -14.10
C GLY A 197 -7.57 14.52 -15.38
N LYS A 198 -6.60 14.79 -16.25
CA LYS A 198 -6.33 13.94 -17.42
C LYS A 198 -5.79 12.59 -16.98
N ILE A 199 -6.39 11.53 -17.50
CA ILE A 199 -6.04 10.15 -17.15
C ILE A 199 -5.34 9.49 -18.34
N ILE A 200 -4.26 8.76 -18.05
CA ILE A 200 -3.58 7.87 -18.98
C ILE A 200 -3.57 6.49 -18.37
N THR A 201 -3.99 5.49 -19.13
CA THR A 201 -3.94 4.08 -18.74
C THR A 201 -2.83 3.37 -19.51
N TYR A 202 -2.09 2.55 -18.80
CA TYR A 202 -1.12 1.63 -19.40
C TYR A 202 -1.84 0.36 -19.87
N PRO A 203 -1.19 -0.49 -20.69
CA PRO A 203 -1.77 -1.76 -21.08
C PRO A 203 -2.15 -2.61 -19.85
N VAL A 204 -3.28 -3.31 -19.94
CA VAL A 204 -3.65 -4.31 -18.94
C VAL A 204 -2.72 -5.51 -19.09
N VAL A 205 -2.24 -6.03 -17.99
CA VAL A 205 -1.34 -7.17 -17.93
C VAL A 205 -1.92 -8.27 -17.05
N GLU A 206 -1.58 -9.52 -17.34
CA GLU A 206 -1.85 -10.64 -16.46
C GLU A 206 -0.71 -10.77 -15.44
N SER A 207 -1.09 -10.90 -14.15
CA SER A 207 -0.16 -11.10 -13.05
C SER A 207 -0.27 -12.55 -12.56
N ILE A 208 0.80 -13.32 -12.74
CA ILE A 208 0.85 -14.73 -12.31
C ILE A 208 1.60 -14.79 -10.99
N GLN A 209 0.89 -15.24 -9.96
CA GLN A 209 1.43 -15.39 -8.61
C GLN A 209 2.01 -16.79 -8.40
N LYS A 210 3.12 -16.85 -7.65
CA LYS A 210 3.68 -18.10 -7.14
C LYS A 210 4.00 -17.92 -5.66
N ASN A 211 3.39 -18.73 -4.80
CA ASN A 211 3.51 -18.60 -3.35
C ASN A 211 3.16 -17.19 -2.82
N HIS A 212 2.11 -16.60 -3.38
CA HIS A 212 1.63 -15.24 -3.07
C HIS A 212 2.60 -14.10 -3.42
N ILE A 213 3.61 -14.38 -4.25
CA ILE A 213 4.55 -13.39 -4.77
C ILE A 213 4.33 -13.28 -6.28
N CYS A 214 4.28 -12.04 -6.79
CA CYS A 214 4.20 -11.79 -8.22
C CYS A 214 5.44 -12.38 -8.91
N HIS A 215 5.22 -13.37 -9.79
CA HIS A 215 6.29 -14.13 -10.42
C HIS A 215 6.47 -13.75 -11.90
N ILE A 216 5.38 -13.57 -12.62
CA ILE A 216 5.37 -13.18 -14.03
C ILE A 216 4.30 -12.12 -14.25
N VAL A 217 4.64 -11.10 -15.03
CA VAL A 217 3.73 -10.09 -15.56
C VAL A 217 3.82 -10.13 -17.08
N ARG A 218 2.69 -10.29 -17.77
CA ARG A 218 2.65 -10.39 -19.24
C ARG A 218 1.38 -9.78 -19.85
#